data_c6d5963972c81e006ff6de2f38d6a4bf
#
_entry.id   c6d5963972c81e006ff6de2f38d6a4bf
#
_cell.length_a   1.000
_cell.length_b   1.000
_cell.length_c   1.000
_cell.angle_alpha   90.00
_cell.angle_beta   90.00
_cell.angle_gamma   90.00
#
_symmetry.space_group_name_H-M   'P 1'
#
loop_
_entity.id
_entity.type
_entity.pdbx_description
1 polymer ?
#
loop_
_entity_poly.entity_id
_entity_poly.type
_entity_poly.pdbx_seq_one_letter_code
_entity_poly.pdbx_strand_id
1 'polypeptide(L)'
;MVDRQLRKRGIRDERVLDAMLAIPREEFVPLESRVCSYRDEPVQIGYGQTISQPYMIALMAELLELTGTETVLDVGGGSGYHAAVLGMLAARVISIELIPALARQAEQNLLRTGRAGNIQVVCGDGSQGWPQNTPGPLYAGISVAAGAPAVPAALIAQLNDPGRLVIPVGAMADQELRVIEKSGGRMEERVATFCRFVPLRGDGGWQ
;
A
#
# COMPACT_ATOMS: atom_id res chain seq x y z
N MET A 1 17.55 8.70 4.46
CA MET A 1 16.55 7.60 4.57
C MET A 1 16.99 6.43 3.70
N VAL A 2 17.04 6.53 2.37
CA VAL A 2 17.26 5.41 1.44
C VAL A 2 18.49 4.56 1.80
N ASP A 3 19.69 5.13 1.85
CA ASP A 3 20.91 4.36 2.12
C ASP A 3 20.95 3.74 3.53
N ARG A 4 20.50 4.49 4.54
CA ARG A 4 20.68 4.09 5.94
C ARG A 4 19.59 3.18 6.47
N GLN A 5 18.36 3.33 5.95
CA GLN A 5 17.18 2.63 6.47
C GLN A 5 16.66 1.56 5.50
N LEU A 6 16.82 1.73 4.18
CA LEU A 6 16.29 0.80 3.19
C LEU A 6 17.36 -0.16 2.68
N ARG A 7 18.41 0.33 2.01
CA ARG A 7 19.50 -0.53 1.49
C ARG A 7 20.15 -1.39 2.56
N LYS A 8 20.45 -0.81 3.73
CA LYS A 8 21.06 -1.56 4.85
C LYS A 8 20.17 -2.63 5.43
N ARG A 9 18.85 -2.52 5.26
CA ARG A 9 17.88 -3.53 5.74
C ARG A 9 17.44 -4.49 4.63
N GLY A 10 18.06 -4.45 3.46
CA GLY A 10 17.91 -5.47 2.43
C GLY A 10 16.96 -5.12 1.29
N ILE A 11 16.44 -3.90 1.19
CA ILE A 11 15.74 -3.44 -0.03
C ILE A 11 16.77 -3.35 -1.16
N ARG A 12 16.50 -4.03 -2.28
CA ARG A 12 17.44 -4.20 -3.39
C ARG A 12 16.91 -3.73 -4.74
N ASP A 13 15.60 -3.61 -4.93
CA ASP A 13 15.05 -3.08 -6.18
C ASP A 13 15.38 -1.58 -6.28
N GLU A 14 16.29 -1.25 -7.22
CA GLU A 14 16.72 0.13 -7.44
C GLU A 14 15.56 1.04 -7.83
N ARG A 15 14.54 0.54 -8.53
CA ARG A 15 13.37 1.34 -8.91
C ARG A 15 12.55 1.72 -7.67
N VAL A 16 12.44 0.81 -6.70
CA VAL A 16 11.80 1.11 -5.41
C VAL A 16 12.61 2.15 -4.64
N LEU A 17 13.95 2.01 -4.60
CA LEU A 17 14.84 2.95 -3.93
C LEU A 17 14.79 4.34 -4.59
N ASP A 18 14.76 4.40 -5.92
CA ASP A 18 14.63 5.63 -6.70
C ASP A 18 13.27 6.31 -6.47
N ALA A 19 12.17 5.53 -6.43
CA ALA A 19 10.85 6.04 -6.09
C ALA A 19 10.81 6.65 -4.68
N MET A 20 11.37 5.94 -3.69
CA MET A 20 11.46 6.41 -2.31
C MET A 20 12.36 7.65 -2.14
N LEU A 21 13.33 7.83 -3.03
CA LEU A 21 14.20 9.01 -3.06
C LEU A 21 13.50 10.21 -3.74
N ALA A 22 12.75 9.96 -4.82
CA ALA A 22 12.15 11.00 -5.65
C ALA A 22 10.86 11.60 -5.07
N ILE A 23 10.21 10.91 -4.12
CA ILE A 23 8.94 11.38 -3.56
C ILE A 23 9.19 12.05 -2.21
N PRO A 24 8.89 13.37 -2.07
CA PRO A 24 9.11 14.12 -0.84
C PRO A 24 8.08 13.69 0.23
N ARG A 25 8.48 12.77 1.10
CA ARG A 25 7.59 12.18 2.11
C ARG A 25 7.01 13.21 3.07
N GLU A 26 7.75 14.28 3.39
CA GLU A 26 7.30 15.39 4.23
C GLU A 26 6.08 16.13 3.68
N GLU A 27 5.81 16.00 2.38
CA GLU A 27 4.61 16.58 1.76
C GLU A 27 3.33 15.76 1.99
N PHE A 28 3.46 14.55 2.55
CA PHE A 28 2.36 13.61 2.82
C PHE A 28 2.03 13.48 4.32
N VAL A 29 2.62 14.33 5.15
CA VAL A 29 2.37 14.37 6.60
C VAL A 29 1.91 15.76 7.03
N PRO A 30 1.25 15.91 8.20
CA PRO A 30 0.94 17.21 8.77
C PRO A 30 2.21 18.07 8.95
N LEU A 31 2.05 19.40 8.85
CA LEU A 31 3.16 20.35 8.89
C LEU A 31 4.05 20.19 10.13
N GLU A 32 3.43 19.98 11.29
CA GLU A 32 4.11 19.75 12.56
C GLU A 32 4.92 18.45 12.61
N SER A 33 4.60 17.48 11.76
CA SER A 33 5.25 16.16 11.68
C SER A 33 6.38 16.10 10.64
N ARG A 34 6.57 17.15 9.83
CA ARG A 34 7.58 17.15 8.75
C ARG A 34 9.00 16.89 9.24
N VAL A 35 9.35 17.38 10.43
CA VAL A 35 10.68 17.20 11.02
C VAL A 35 11.02 15.72 11.31
N CYS A 36 10.03 14.89 11.55
CA CYS A 36 10.21 13.44 11.81
C CYS A 36 9.79 12.54 10.63
N SER A 37 9.32 13.11 9.53
CA SER A 37 8.76 12.34 8.40
C SER A 37 9.68 11.28 7.80
N TYR A 38 11.00 11.46 7.91
CA TYR A 38 12.01 10.53 7.39
C TYR A 38 12.58 9.57 8.46
N ARG A 39 12.06 9.59 9.69
CA ARG A 39 12.39 8.55 10.68
C ARG A 39 11.74 7.23 10.27
N ASP A 40 12.39 6.10 10.61
CA ASP A 40 11.85 4.77 10.29
C ASP A 40 10.79 4.34 11.31
N GLU A 41 9.77 5.16 11.42
CA GLU A 41 8.62 4.98 12.31
C GLU A 41 7.32 5.45 11.63
N PRO A 42 6.14 4.91 12.04
CA PRO A 42 4.85 5.43 11.58
C PRO A 42 4.63 6.86 12.07
N VAL A 43 4.03 7.73 11.25
CA VAL A 43 3.70 9.12 11.61
C VAL A 43 2.20 9.34 11.49
N GLN A 44 1.60 9.99 12.50
CA GLN A 44 0.16 10.29 12.49
C GLN A 44 -0.22 11.23 11.34
N ILE A 45 -1.33 10.91 10.66
CA ILE A 45 -1.92 11.71 9.56
C ILE A 45 -3.34 12.18 9.84
N GLY A 46 -3.80 12.02 11.08
CA GLY A 46 -5.17 12.33 11.51
C GLY A 46 -6.09 11.11 11.49
N TYR A 47 -7.27 11.29 12.02
CA TYR A 47 -8.34 10.26 12.08
C TYR A 47 -7.91 8.93 12.71
N GLY A 48 -6.90 8.93 13.59
CA GLY A 48 -6.32 7.71 14.17
C GLY A 48 -5.52 6.86 13.19
N GLN A 49 -5.17 7.41 12.02
CA GLN A 49 -4.40 6.74 10.98
C GLN A 49 -2.96 7.24 10.93
N THR A 50 -2.09 6.42 10.33
CA THR A 50 -0.67 6.74 10.17
C THR A 50 -0.21 6.51 8.74
N ILE A 51 0.77 7.30 8.28
CA ILE A 51 1.63 6.89 7.18
C ILE A 51 2.62 5.84 7.72
N SER A 52 2.72 4.69 7.06
CA SER A 52 3.59 3.60 7.49
C SER A 52 5.07 4.03 7.47
N GLN A 53 5.91 3.38 8.29
CA GLN A 53 7.35 3.65 8.30
C GLN A 53 7.97 3.46 6.91
N PRO A 54 9.01 4.21 6.54
CA PRO A 54 9.63 4.14 5.21
C PRO A 54 10.02 2.72 4.78
N TYR A 55 10.61 1.94 5.69
CA TYR A 55 11.01 0.56 5.39
C TYR A 55 9.82 -0.33 4.98
N MET A 56 8.69 -0.22 5.67
CA MET A 56 7.52 -1.04 5.33
C MET A 56 6.92 -0.68 3.97
N ILE A 57 6.87 0.62 3.64
CA ILE A 57 6.44 1.07 2.30
C ILE A 57 7.34 0.49 1.21
N ALA A 58 8.68 0.60 1.38
CA ALA A 58 9.64 0.07 0.41
C ALA A 58 9.55 -1.45 0.29
N LEU A 59 9.46 -2.18 1.42
CA LEU A 59 9.33 -3.63 1.44
C LEU A 59 8.06 -4.11 0.73
N MET A 60 6.92 -3.50 1.03
CA MET A 60 5.65 -3.86 0.38
C MET A 60 5.70 -3.60 -1.13
N ALA A 61 6.28 -2.48 -1.56
CA ALA A 61 6.46 -2.16 -2.97
C ALA A 61 7.40 -3.16 -3.67
N GLU A 62 8.52 -3.54 -3.03
CA GLU A 62 9.47 -4.54 -3.57
C GLU A 62 8.85 -5.93 -3.69
N LEU A 63 8.05 -6.36 -2.69
CA LEU A 63 7.40 -7.67 -2.69
C LEU A 63 6.34 -7.86 -3.78
N LEU A 64 5.82 -6.77 -4.34
CA LEU A 64 4.91 -6.83 -5.51
C LEU A 64 5.65 -7.19 -6.81
N GLU A 65 6.97 -7.02 -6.90
CA GLU A 65 7.80 -7.30 -8.08
C GLU A 65 7.24 -6.70 -9.38
N LEU A 66 6.81 -5.44 -9.32
CA LEU A 66 6.22 -4.74 -10.46
C LEU A 66 7.25 -4.50 -11.57
N THR A 67 6.82 -4.53 -12.83
CA THR A 67 7.68 -4.32 -14.02
C THR A 67 7.44 -2.96 -14.69
N GLY A 68 6.36 -2.25 -14.32
CA GLY A 68 5.99 -0.94 -14.85
C GLY A 68 4.76 -0.97 -15.78
N THR A 69 4.21 -2.13 -16.07
CA THR A 69 3.07 -2.30 -16.98
C THR A 69 1.74 -2.63 -16.29
N GLU A 70 1.79 -2.85 -14.99
CA GLU A 70 0.69 -3.38 -14.19
C GLU A 70 -0.34 -2.31 -13.82
N THR A 71 -1.58 -2.76 -13.61
CA THR A 71 -2.58 -2.06 -12.80
C THR A 71 -2.53 -2.61 -11.38
N VAL A 72 -2.38 -1.71 -10.41
CA VAL A 72 -2.22 -2.02 -8.98
C VAL A 72 -3.38 -1.45 -8.18
N LEU A 73 -3.85 -2.21 -7.19
CA LEU A 73 -4.76 -1.74 -6.15
C LEU A 73 -3.97 -1.46 -4.86
N ASP A 74 -4.09 -0.25 -4.33
CA ASP A 74 -3.56 0.20 -3.05
C ASP A 74 -4.73 0.37 -2.07
N VAL A 75 -4.83 -0.51 -1.08
CA VAL A 75 -5.90 -0.52 -0.07
C VAL A 75 -5.42 0.13 1.21
N GLY A 76 -6.13 1.16 1.66
CA GLY A 76 -5.74 2.00 2.80
C GLY A 76 -4.82 3.13 2.35
N GLY A 77 -5.24 3.92 1.36
CA GLY A 77 -4.46 4.98 0.71
C GLY A 77 -3.91 6.04 1.66
N GLY A 78 -4.61 6.30 2.77
CA GLY A 78 -4.19 7.20 3.83
C GLY A 78 -3.81 8.59 3.31
N SER A 79 -2.53 8.94 3.41
CA SER A 79 -2.00 10.23 2.91
C SER A 79 -1.77 10.28 1.39
N GLY A 80 -1.83 9.14 0.69
CA GLY A 80 -1.46 8.99 -0.72
C GLY A 80 0.03 8.72 -0.97
N TYR A 81 0.87 8.61 0.06
CA TYR A 81 2.31 8.39 -0.11
C TYR A 81 2.64 7.04 -0.75
N HIS A 82 2.00 5.96 -0.27
CA HIS A 82 2.21 4.62 -0.84
C HIS A 82 1.74 4.57 -2.29
N ALA A 83 0.57 5.14 -2.59
CA ALA A 83 0.09 5.28 -3.96
C ALA A 83 1.08 6.04 -4.86
N ALA A 84 1.72 7.13 -4.35
CA ALA A 84 2.75 7.86 -5.08
C ALA A 84 3.97 6.99 -5.39
N VAL A 85 4.44 6.16 -4.44
CA VAL A 85 5.54 5.21 -4.65
C VAL A 85 5.16 4.17 -5.71
N LEU A 86 3.98 3.53 -5.56
CA LEU A 86 3.48 2.54 -6.52
C LEU A 86 3.27 3.15 -7.92
N GLY A 87 2.85 4.42 -8.00
CA GLY A 87 2.68 5.14 -9.27
C GLY A 87 3.97 5.34 -10.05
N MET A 88 5.14 5.26 -9.41
CA MET A 88 6.44 5.25 -10.10
C MET A 88 6.85 3.85 -10.59
N LEU A 89 6.19 2.80 -10.10
CA LEU A 89 6.55 1.40 -10.35
C LEU A 89 5.55 0.68 -11.25
N ALA A 90 4.36 1.23 -11.45
CA ALA A 90 3.25 0.62 -12.18
C ALA A 90 2.70 1.56 -13.26
N ALA A 91 2.01 1.01 -14.26
CA ALA A 91 1.34 1.80 -15.30
C ALA A 91 0.12 2.56 -14.74
N ARG A 92 -0.60 1.96 -13.79
CA ARG A 92 -1.79 2.55 -13.16
C ARG A 92 -1.95 2.09 -11.72
N VAL A 93 -2.35 3.02 -10.85
CA VAL A 93 -2.69 2.73 -9.45
C VAL A 93 -4.11 3.18 -9.16
N ILE A 94 -4.90 2.30 -8.53
CA ILE A 94 -6.16 2.66 -7.88
C ILE A 94 -5.87 2.64 -6.38
N SER A 95 -5.99 3.78 -5.72
CA SER A 95 -5.80 3.89 -4.26
C SER A 95 -7.15 4.09 -3.59
N ILE A 96 -7.56 3.14 -2.77
CA ILE A 96 -8.86 3.18 -2.08
C ILE A 96 -8.67 3.48 -0.60
N GLU A 97 -9.42 4.47 -0.10
CA GLU A 97 -9.38 4.93 1.28
C GLU A 97 -10.81 5.00 1.85
N LEU A 98 -11.01 4.40 3.03
CA LEU A 98 -12.32 4.33 3.67
C LEU A 98 -12.77 5.68 4.22
N ILE A 99 -11.84 6.51 4.71
CA ILE A 99 -12.14 7.78 5.37
C ILE A 99 -12.21 8.90 4.33
N PRO A 100 -13.40 9.50 4.08
CA PRO A 100 -13.57 10.47 2.99
C PRO A 100 -12.65 11.71 3.10
N ALA A 101 -12.31 12.11 4.31
CA ALA A 101 -11.41 13.24 4.54
C ALA A 101 -9.97 12.90 4.15
N LEU A 102 -9.50 11.68 4.45
CA LEU A 102 -8.18 11.21 4.04
C LEU A 102 -8.11 10.97 2.52
N ALA A 103 -9.15 10.41 1.91
CA ALA A 103 -9.21 10.24 0.45
C ALA A 103 -9.02 11.59 -0.27
N ARG A 104 -9.76 12.64 0.16
CA ARG A 104 -9.57 13.99 -0.38
C ARG A 104 -8.17 14.56 -0.12
N GLN A 105 -7.61 14.32 1.06
CA GLN A 105 -6.26 14.78 1.39
C GLN A 105 -5.21 14.07 0.55
N ALA A 106 -5.35 12.75 0.33
CA ALA A 106 -4.48 11.98 -0.54
C ALA A 106 -4.46 12.54 -1.97
N GLU A 107 -5.65 12.81 -2.53
CA GLU A 107 -5.79 13.41 -3.85
C GLU A 107 -5.09 14.77 -3.94
N GLN A 108 -5.29 15.64 -2.94
CA GLN A 108 -4.63 16.94 -2.86
C GLN A 108 -3.10 16.82 -2.75
N ASN A 109 -2.59 15.89 -1.93
CA ASN A 109 -1.16 15.65 -1.79
C ASN A 109 -0.54 15.18 -3.10
N LEU A 110 -1.20 14.25 -3.80
CA LEU A 110 -0.76 13.74 -5.11
C LEU A 110 -0.73 14.84 -6.18
N LEU A 111 -1.77 15.67 -6.24
CA LEU A 111 -1.82 16.82 -7.16
C LEU A 111 -0.70 17.82 -6.85
N ARG A 112 -0.53 18.22 -5.58
CA ARG A 112 0.48 19.19 -5.14
C ARG A 112 1.91 18.73 -5.42
N THR A 113 2.17 17.44 -5.31
CA THR A 113 3.48 16.83 -5.56
C THR A 113 3.71 16.43 -7.02
N GLY A 114 2.73 16.65 -7.91
CA GLY A 114 2.81 16.27 -9.32
C GLY A 114 2.78 14.75 -9.56
N ARG A 115 2.22 13.98 -8.62
CA ARG A 115 2.20 12.51 -8.65
C ARG A 115 0.84 11.90 -8.98
N ALA A 116 -0.13 12.71 -9.44
CA ALA A 116 -1.49 12.25 -9.74
C ALA A 116 -1.66 11.60 -11.13
N GLY A 117 -0.66 11.65 -12.01
CA GLY A 117 -0.84 11.36 -13.45
C GLY A 117 -1.39 9.99 -13.80
N ASN A 118 -1.02 8.94 -13.06
CA ASN A 118 -1.48 7.57 -13.26
C ASN A 118 -2.15 6.97 -12.02
N ILE A 119 -2.54 7.82 -11.05
CA ILE A 119 -3.14 7.41 -9.78
C ILE A 119 -4.56 7.91 -9.70
N GLN A 120 -5.51 7.01 -9.43
CA GLN A 120 -6.88 7.34 -9.13
C GLN A 120 -7.15 7.07 -7.65
N VAL A 121 -7.53 8.10 -6.91
CA VAL A 121 -7.98 7.94 -5.52
C VAL A 121 -9.49 7.72 -5.52
N VAL A 122 -9.95 6.75 -4.76
CA VAL A 122 -11.37 6.44 -4.55
C VAL A 122 -11.69 6.33 -3.06
N CYS A 123 -12.89 6.79 -2.68
CA CYS A 123 -13.38 6.65 -1.32
C CYS A 123 -14.30 5.43 -1.23
N GLY A 124 -13.96 4.46 -0.35
CA GLY A 124 -14.76 3.26 -0.19
C GLY A 124 -14.10 2.19 0.67
N ASP A 125 -14.82 1.07 0.83
CA ASP A 125 -14.35 -0.11 1.55
C ASP A 125 -13.42 -0.94 0.67
N GLY A 126 -12.11 -0.82 0.86
CA GLY A 126 -11.10 -1.56 0.10
C GLY A 126 -11.03 -3.04 0.42
N SER A 127 -11.62 -3.51 1.53
CA SER A 127 -11.70 -4.94 1.82
C SER A 127 -12.59 -5.71 0.84
N GLN A 128 -13.49 -5.00 0.14
CA GLN A 128 -14.35 -5.52 -0.92
C GLN A 128 -13.71 -5.47 -2.31
N GLY A 129 -12.44 -5.04 -2.41
CA GLY A 129 -11.81 -4.75 -3.69
C GLY A 129 -12.40 -3.51 -4.38
N TRP A 130 -12.01 -3.29 -5.64
CA TRP A 130 -12.53 -2.18 -6.44
C TRP A 130 -12.51 -2.52 -7.95
N PRO A 131 -13.59 -2.25 -8.74
CA PRO A 131 -14.92 -1.86 -8.24
C PRO A 131 -15.52 -2.95 -7.36
N GLN A 132 -16.33 -2.55 -6.36
CA GLN A 132 -16.98 -3.50 -5.48
C GLN A 132 -17.90 -4.44 -6.25
N ASN A 133 -18.02 -5.69 -5.79
CA ASN A 133 -18.87 -6.71 -6.39
C ASN A 133 -18.57 -7.00 -7.88
N THR A 134 -17.37 -6.66 -8.36
CA THR A 134 -16.93 -6.99 -9.70
C THR A 134 -16.10 -8.28 -9.64
N PRO A 135 -16.63 -9.40 -10.16
CA PRO A 135 -15.86 -10.64 -10.20
C PRO A 135 -14.78 -10.60 -11.29
N GLY A 136 -13.71 -11.33 -11.05
CA GLY A 136 -12.66 -11.56 -12.03
C GLY A 136 -11.38 -10.79 -11.78
N PRO A 137 -10.29 -11.21 -12.43
CA PRO A 137 -8.97 -10.64 -12.25
C PRO A 137 -8.89 -9.22 -12.83
N LEU A 138 -8.42 -8.27 -12.03
CA LEU A 138 -8.31 -6.86 -12.39
C LEU A 138 -6.91 -6.29 -12.14
N TYR A 139 -6.19 -6.83 -11.13
CA TYR A 139 -4.95 -6.27 -10.63
C TYR A 139 -3.81 -7.28 -10.65
N ALA A 140 -2.70 -6.92 -11.25
CA ALA A 140 -1.48 -7.72 -11.18
C ALA A 140 -0.76 -7.56 -9.82
N GLY A 141 -0.97 -6.44 -9.15
CA GLY A 141 -0.48 -6.18 -7.80
C GLY A 141 -1.59 -5.64 -6.90
N ILE A 142 -1.68 -6.14 -5.68
CA ILE A 142 -2.56 -5.60 -4.63
C ILE A 142 -1.70 -5.38 -3.38
N SER A 143 -1.69 -4.16 -2.86
CA SER A 143 -1.02 -3.81 -1.60
C SER A 143 -2.05 -3.36 -0.59
N VAL A 144 -2.03 -3.94 0.62
CA VAL A 144 -2.97 -3.58 1.69
C VAL A 144 -2.19 -2.97 2.85
N ALA A 145 -2.34 -1.66 3.05
CA ALA A 145 -1.66 -0.90 4.09
C ALA A 145 -2.41 -0.89 5.44
N ALA A 146 -3.16 -1.94 5.74
CA ALA A 146 -3.92 -2.13 6.96
C ALA A 146 -3.98 -3.62 7.34
N GLY A 147 -3.98 -3.92 8.63
CA GLY A 147 -3.96 -5.30 9.14
C GLY A 147 -5.35 -5.95 9.14
N ALA A 148 -5.50 -7.11 8.51
CA ALA A 148 -6.73 -7.87 8.43
C ALA A 148 -6.73 -9.10 9.36
N PRO A 149 -7.90 -9.55 9.85
CA PRO A 149 -7.98 -10.81 10.61
C PRO A 149 -7.71 -12.03 9.73
N ALA A 150 -8.04 -11.94 8.45
CA ALA A 150 -7.79 -12.94 7.40
C ALA A 150 -7.70 -12.24 6.06
N VAL A 151 -7.17 -12.92 5.04
CA VAL A 151 -7.11 -12.38 3.67
C VAL A 151 -8.52 -12.22 3.11
N PRO A 152 -8.97 -11.00 2.72
CA PRO A 152 -10.31 -10.81 2.15
C PRO A 152 -10.47 -11.55 0.82
N ALA A 153 -11.52 -12.36 0.71
CA ALA A 153 -11.78 -13.18 -0.48
C ALA A 153 -11.98 -12.33 -1.76
N ALA A 154 -12.52 -11.12 -1.60
CA ALA A 154 -12.72 -10.20 -2.72
C ALA A 154 -11.39 -9.77 -3.35
N LEU A 155 -10.33 -9.57 -2.55
CA LEU A 155 -9.01 -9.22 -3.05
C LEU A 155 -8.36 -10.38 -3.82
N ILE A 156 -8.53 -11.61 -3.31
CA ILE A 156 -8.07 -12.81 -4.03
C ILE A 156 -8.81 -12.98 -5.37
N ALA A 157 -10.12 -12.71 -5.39
CA ALA A 157 -10.93 -12.81 -6.61
C ALA A 157 -10.51 -11.78 -7.67
N GLN A 158 -10.04 -10.61 -7.26
CA GLN A 158 -9.59 -9.54 -8.16
C GLN A 158 -8.10 -9.63 -8.52
N LEU A 159 -7.35 -10.58 -7.95
CA LEU A 159 -5.94 -10.79 -8.28
C LEU A 159 -5.79 -11.50 -9.62
N ASN A 160 -4.98 -10.94 -10.52
CA ASN A 160 -4.63 -11.53 -11.82
C ASN A 160 -3.85 -12.85 -11.66
N ASP A 161 -3.69 -13.54 -12.77
CA ASP A 161 -2.78 -14.67 -12.92
C ASP A 161 -1.89 -14.44 -14.17
N PRO A 162 -0.60 -14.08 -13.99
CA PRO A 162 0.11 -13.93 -12.73
C PRO A 162 -0.27 -12.66 -11.95
N GLY A 163 -0.13 -12.72 -10.61
CA GLY A 163 -0.35 -11.57 -9.73
C GLY A 163 0.10 -11.79 -8.30
N ARG A 164 0.30 -10.68 -7.56
CA ARG A 164 0.76 -10.69 -6.16
C ARG A 164 -0.07 -9.80 -5.27
N LEU A 165 -0.44 -10.33 -4.11
CA LEU A 165 -1.09 -9.59 -3.02
C LEU A 165 -0.16 -9.55 -1.81
N VAL A 166 0.10 -8.35 -1.31
CA VAL A 166 0.89 -8.11 -0.09
C VAL A 166 -0.03 -7.51 0.97
N ILE A 167 -0.19 -8.21 2.11
CA ILE A 167 -1.16 -7.87 3.14
C ILE A 167 -0.68 -8.26 4.53
N PRO A 168 -0.82 -7.38 5.56
CA PRO A 168 -0.67 -7.75 6.95
C PRO A 168 -1.88 -8.57 7.44
N VAL A 169 -1.65 -9.76 7.99
CA VAL A 169 -2.69 -10.67 8.50
C VAL A 169 -2.35 -11.11 9.91
N GLY A 170 -3.32 -11.07 10.81
CA GLY A 170 -3.16 -11.54 12.19
C GLY A 170 -4.00 -10.76 13.19
N ALA A 171 -3.68 -10.89 14.49
CA ALA A 171 -4.33 -10.14 15.55
C ALA A 171 -3.98 -8.64 15.47
N MET A 172 -4.74 -7.77 16.16
CA MET A 172 -4.51 -6.32 16.12
C MET A 172 -3.09 -5.90 16.53
N ALA A 173 -2.45 -6.65 17.43
CA ALA A 173 -1.12 -6.32 17.95
C ALA A 173 0.02 -7.02 17.20
N ASP A 174 -0.24 -8.19 16.63
CA ASP A 174 0.76 -9.06 16.01
C ASP A 174 0.26 -9.53 14.65
N GLN A 175 0.88 -9.04 13.59
CA GLN A 175 0.53 -9.37 12.22
C GLN A 175 1.75 -9.90 11.47
N GLU A 176 1.49 -10.81 10.56
CA GLU A 176 2.44 -11.29 9.56
C GLU A 176 2.20 -10.55 8.25
N LEU A 177 3.23 -9.92 7.71
CA LEU A 177 3.17 -9.43 6.32
C LEU A 177 3.24 -10.64 5.41
N ARG A 178 2.13 -10.96 4.76
CA ARG A 178 2.00 -12.11 3.87
C ARG A 178 2.08 -11.68 2.42
N VAL A 179 2.69 -12.52 1.61
CA VAL A 179 2.69 -12.42 0.16
C VAL A 179 1.93 -13.62 -0.38
N ILE A 180 0.87 -13.34 -1.11
CA ILE A 180 0.11 -14.35 -1.85
C ILE A 180 0.47 -14.16 -3.32
N GLU A 181 1.04 -15.18 -3.93
CA GLU A 181 1.38 -15.23 -5.34
C GLU A 181 0.42 -16.17 -6.07
N LYS A 182 -0.18 -15.68 -7.15
CA LYS A 182 -1.01 -16.48 -8.06
C LYS A 182 -0.26 -16.64 -9.37
N SER A 183 -0.04 -17.88 -9.78
CA SER A 183 0.67 -18.20 -11.03
C SER A 183 0.24 -19.55 -11.59
N GLY A 184 -0.23 -19.56 -12.84
CA GLY A 184 -0.66 -20.77 -13.54
C GLY A 184 -1.81 -21.52 -12.84
N GLY A 185 -2.75 -20.78 -12.24
CA GLY A 185 -3.88 -21.32 -11.49
C GLY A 185 -3.55 -21.82 -10.08
N ARG A 186 -2.29 -21.72 -9.64
CA ARG A 186 -1.85 -22.07 -8.29
C ARG A 186 -1.73 -20.82 -7.44
N MET A 187 -1.98 -20.97 -6.15
CA MET A 187 -1.72 -19.92 -5.16
C MET A 187 -0.68 -20.42 -4.15
N GLU A 188 0.34 -19.61 -3.93
CA GLU A 188 1.36 -19.83 -2.91
C GLU A 188 1.32 -18.68 -1.93
N GLU A 189 1.44 -19.00 -0.65
CA GLU A 189 1.46 -17.99 0.43
C GLU A 189 2.74 -18.16 1.24
N ARG A 190 3.39 -17.01 1.54
CA ARG A 190 4.56 -16.97 2.42
C ARG A 190 4.52 -15.76 3.35
N VAL A 191 5.13 -15.91 4.51
CA VAL A 191 5.37 -14.81 5.45
C VAL A 191 6.67 -14.12 5.07
N ALA A 192 6.61 -12.79 4.85
CA ALA A 192 7.79 -11.97 4.57
C ALA A 192 8.45 -11.46 5.85
N THR A 193 7.66 -10.95 6.80
CA THR A 193 8.14 -10.44 8.10
C THR A 193 6.96 -10.27 9.07
N PHE A 194 7.27 -10.03 10.36
CA PHE A 194 6.28 -9.57 11.32
C PHE A 194 6.14 -8.05 11.24
N CYS A 195 4.92 -7.55 11.50
CA CYS A 195 4.59 -6.14 11.38
C CYS A 195 3.43 -5.74 12.28
N ARG A 196 3.17 -4.42 12.32
CA ARG A 196 2.00 -3.89 13.02
C ARG A 196 1.43 -2.73 12.22
N PHE A 197 0.21 -2.91 11.74
CA PHE A 197 -0.57 -1.91 11.01
C PHE A 197 -1.84 -1.53 11.76
N VAL A 198 -2.41 -0.39 11.41
CA VAL A 198 -3.78 -0.02 11.80
C VAL A 198 -4.77 -1.05 11.24
N PRO A 199 -5.92 -1.30 11.90
CA PRO A 199 -6.86 -2.32 11.44
C PRO A 199 -7.46 -1.98 10.08
N LEU A 200 -7.53 -2.96 9.19
CA LEU A 200 -8.35 -2.92 7.99
C LEU A 200 -9.81 -2.93 8.43
N ARG A 201 -10.51 -1.82 8.23
CA ARG A 201 -11.95 -1.69 8.54
C ARG A 201 -12.77 -1.92 7.28
N GLY A 202 -13.96 -2.51 7.46
CA GLY A 202 -14.88 -2.82 6.38
C GLY A 202 -15.43 -4.24 6.48
N ASP A 203 -16.27 -4.63 5.53
CA ASP A 203 -16.99 -5.92 5.58
C ASP A 203 -16.07 -7.14 5.54
N GLY A 204 -14.91 -7.03 4.87
CA GLY A 204 -13.88 -8.09 4.84
C GLY A 204 -12.76 -7.89 5.86
N GLY A 205 -12.89 -6.92 6.78
CA GLY A 205 -11.89 -6.56 7.78
C GLY A 205 -12.40 -6.68 9.22
N TRP A 206 -11.85 -5.83 10.09
CA TRP A 206 -12.32 -5.65 11.47
C TRP A 206 -13.58 -4.77 11.50
N GLN A 207 -14.54 -5.17 12.32
CA GLN A 207 -15.77 -4.39 12.58
C GLN A 207 -15.58 -3.39 13.70
#